data_420d5fc6d506c9941d94fa408d302b87
#
_entry.id   420d5fc6d506c9941d94fa408d302b87
#
_cell.length_a   1.000
_cell.length_b   1.000
_cell.length_c   1.000
_cell.angle_alpha   90.00
_cell.angle_beta   90.00
_cell.angle_gamma   90.00
#
_symmetry.space_group_name_H-M   'P 1'
#
loop_
_entity.id
_entity.type
_entity.pdbx_description
1 polymer ?
#
loop_
_entity_poly.entity_id
_entity_poly.type
_entity_poly.pdbx_seq_one_letter_code
_entity_poly.pdbx_strand_id
1 'polypeptide(L)'
;MTTLSLCNPAPYERAMALEGVQLLEHLRTPALTVSNGQVSFANAAAKALLGAHIAGQDVRIAIRDPDAVAVIMSDTGGTANVSGLSVGGSEWEIDVFVLGNDERLISLYDLSVQVSVARAHADFVANASHELRTPLAAVFGYVETLLDTRAGGDEATREKFLKTIRHEAQRMQALVEDLMSLSRIEAIKHEVPSDTVDMVVVARETAGEFRDGTEIRVEANCDSAEISGDRGQLAQVLRNLMDNGRKYGKAGGPVTVTLEATATGWLLVAVRDEGPGIAPEHLPRLTERFYRADTSRSRAAGGTGLGLSIVKHIVERHRGRFDIASRPGKGTTASMMLPLRKN
;
A
#
# COMPACT_ATOMS: atom_id res chain seq x y z
N MET A 1 -54.62 -40.53 22.76
CA MET A 1 -53.47 -41.17 22.15
C MET A 1 -53.50 -40.83 20.65
N THR A 2 -52.78 -39.82 20.26
CA THR A 2 -52.66 -39.45 18.82
C THR A 2 -51.19 -39.42 18.53
N THR A 3 -50.75 -40.47 17.80
CA THR A 3 -49.37 -40.65 17.35
C THR A 3 -49.07 -39.59 16.31
N LEU A 4 -48.16 -38.65 16.65
CA LEU A 4 -47.51 -37.77 15.68
C LEU A 4 -46.67 -38.65 14.73
N SER A 5 -47.15 -38.79 13.51
CA SER A 5 -46.42 -39.37 12.40
C SER A 5 -45.25 -38.40 12.08
N LEU A 6 -44.02 -38.82 12.39
CA LEU A 6 -42.83 -38.22 11.86
C LEU A 6 -42.84 -38.35 10.33
N CYS A 7 -43.10 -37.24 9.67
CA CYS A 7 -43.06 -37.22 8.20
C CYS A 7 -41.61 -37.38 7.76
N ASN A 8 -41.29 -38.59 7.32
CA ASN A 8 -39.98 -38.91 6.76
C ASN A 8 -39.92 -38.25 5.38
N PRO A 9 -38.98 -37.34 5.08
CA PRO A 9 -38.94 -36.64 3.81
C PRO A 9 -38.83 -37.64 2.66
N ALA A 10 -39.51 -37.33 1.55
CA ALA A 10 -39.54 -38.19 0.38
C ALA A 10 -38.13 -38.47 -0.17
N PRO A 11 -37.86 -39.63 -0.77
CA PRO A 11 -36.55 -39.98 -1.31
C PRO A 11 -35.96 -38.93 -2.25
N TYR A 12 -36.81 -38.25 -2.98
CA TYR A 12 -36.48 -37.14 -3.88
C TYR A 12 -35.95 -35.89 -3.13
N GLU A 13 -36.56 -35.50 -2.01
CA GLU A 13 -36.12 -34.36 -1.18
C GLU A 13 -34.78 -34.63 -0.53
N ARG A 14 -34.51 -35.90 -0.14
CA ARG A 14 -33.20 -36.32 0.36
C ARG A 14 -32.11 -36.30 -0.71
N ALA A 15 -32.44 -36.66 -1.95
CA ALA A 15 -31.53 -36.61 -3.07
C ALA A 15 -31.12 -35.15 -3.40
N MET A 16 -32.09 -34.25 -3.48
CA MET A 16 -31.84 -32.83 -3.73
C MET A 16 -31.04 -32.17 -2.59
N ALA A 17 -31.30 -32.51 -1.32
CA ALA A 17 -30.54 -32.01 -0.19
C ALA A 17 -29.06 -32.49 -0.22
N LEU A 18 -28.85 -33.73 -0.62
CA LEU A 18 -27.50 -34.32 -0.79
C LEU A 18 -26.72 -33.61 -1.92
N GLU A 19 -27.37 -33.30 -3.05
CA GLU A 19 -26.77 -32.57 -4.16
C GLU A 19 -26.42 -31.14 -3.74
N GLY A 20 -27.27 -30.46 -2.98
CA GLY A 20 -27.03 -29.11 -2.45
C GLY A 20 -25.83 -29.04 -1.49
N VAL A 21 -25.70 -30.03 -0.60
CA VAL A 21 -24.56 -30.14 0.34
C VAL A 21 -23.25 -30.40 -0.41
N GLN A 22 -23.27 -31.25 -1.45
CA GLN A 22 -22.08 -31.51 -2.28
C GLN A 22 -21.62 -30.24 -3.03
N LEU A 23 -22.53 -29.41 -3.51
CA LEU A 23 -22.19 -28.13 -4.12
C LEU A 23 -21.52 -27.18 -3.11
N LEU A 24 -22.05 -27.08 -1.91
CA LEU A 24 -21.48 -26.22 -0.85
C LEU A 24 -20.07 -26.67 -0.45
N GLU A 25 -19.77 -28.00 -0.45
CA GLU A 25 -18.44 -28.51 -0.10
C GLU A 25 -17.36 -28.05 -1.09
N HIS A 26 -17.69 -27.82 -2.36
CA HIS A 26 -16.77 -27.37 -3.38
C HIS A 26 -16.56 -25.84 -3.42
N LEU A 27 -17.31 -25.06 -2.63
CA LEU A 27 -17.14 -23.63 -2.55
C LEU A 27 -15.84 -23.29 -1.81
N ARG A 28 -15.08 -22.33 -2.34
CA ARG A 28 -13.91 -21.77 -1.67
C ARG A 28 -14.29 -20.81 -0.55
N THR A 29 -15.48 -20.22 -0.62
CA THR A 29 -16.03 -19.34 0.40
C THR A 29 -16.47 -20.17 1.58
N PRO A 30 -16.10 -19.83 2.83
CA PRO A 30 -16.62 -20.49 4.02
C PRO A 30 -18.15 -20.44 4.05
N ALA A 31 -18.78 -21.59 4.11
CA ALA A 31 -20.22 -21.72 4.14
C ALA A 31 -20.65 -22.80 5.14
N LEU A 32 -21.73 -22.53 5.85
CA LEU A 32 -22.33 -23.47 6.80
C LEU A 32 -23.85 -23.38 6.76
N THR A 33 -24.51 -24.48 7.10
CA THR A 33 -25.96 -24.49 7.34
C THR A 33 -26.23 -24.64 8.81
N VAL A 34 -27.25 -23.94 9.28
CA VAL A 34 -27.70 -23.96 10.67
C VAL A 34 -29.15 -24.39 10.71
N SER A 35 -29.47 -25.36 11.57
CA SER A 35 -30.83 -25.79 11.86
C SER A 35 -31.07 -25.76 13.35
N ASN A 36 -32.15 -25.12 13.79
CA ASN A 36 -32.47 -24.95 15.23
C ASN A 36 -31.29 -24.38 16.05
N GLY A 37 -30.51 -23.44 15.49
CA GLY A 37 -29.35 -22.84 16.12
C GLY A 37 -28.09 -23.70 16.16
N GLN A 38 -28.13 -24.92 15.67
CA GLN A 38 -26.97 -25.82 15.56
C GLN A 38 -26.44 -25.88 14.13
N VAL A 39 -25.13 -25.94 13.99
CA VAL A 39 -24.46 -26.10 12.68
C VAL A 39 -24.71 -27.51 12.17
N SER A 40 -25.57 -27.66 11.17
CA SER A 40 -25.91 -28.94 10.55
C SER A 40 -24.86 -29.38 9.52
N PHE A 41 -24.23 -28.42 8.84
CA PHE A 41 -23.15 -28.67 7.88
C PHE A 41 -22.18 -27.48 7.88
N ALA A 42 -20.90 -27.75 7.60
CA ALA A 42 -19.88 -26.75 7.34
C ALA A 42 -18.93 -27.30 6.29
N ASN A 43 -18.65 -26.50 5.23
CA ASN A 43 -17.71 -26.90 4.20
C ASN A 43 -16.25 -26.87 4.68
N ALA A 44 -15.32 -27.33 3.86
CA ALA A 44 -13.91 -27.40 4.21
C ALA A 44 -13.34 -26.00 4.58
N ALA A 45 -13.75 -24.94 3.89
CA ALA A 45 -13.31 -23.58 4.17
C ALA A 45 -13.84 -23.04 5.51
N ALA A 46 -15.11 -23.33 5.85
CA ALA A 46 -15.71 -22.96 7.13
C ALA A 46 -15.05 -23.71 8.30
N LYS A 47 -14.77 -25.01 8.13
CA LYS A 47 -14.02 -25.82 9.12
C LYS A 47 -12.61 -25.30 9.33
N ALA A 48 -11.93 -24.86 8.28
CA ALA A 48 -10.59 -24.27 8.39
C ALA A 48 -10.60 -22.94 9.14
N LEU A 49 -11.64 -22.11 8.96
CA LEU A 49 -11.79 -20.81 9.60
C LEU A 49 -12.25 -20.91 11.05
N LEU A 50 -13.32 -21.68 11.31
CA LEU A 50 -14.04 -21.70 12.60
C LEU A 50 -13.66 -22.93 13.47
N GLY A 51 -12.89 -23.85 12.91
CA GLY A 51 -12.48 -25.09 13.57
C GLY A 51 -13.25 -26.30 13.06
N ALA A 52 -12.55 -27.44 12.99
CA ALA A 52 -13.13 -28.70 12.47
C ALA A 52 -14.27 -29.25 13.35
N HIS A 53 -14.34 -28.81 14.61
CA HIS A 53 -15.33 -29.28 15.60
C HIS A 53 -16.67 -28.54 15.51
N ILE A 54 -16.83 -27.57 14.62
CA ILE A 54 -18.01 -26.70 14.58
C ILE A 54 -19.30 -27.43 14.19
N ALA A 55 -19.21 -28.48 13.37
CA ALA A 55 -20.37 -29.26 12.96
C ALA A 55 -21.02 -29.94 14.20
N GLY A 56 -22.32 -29.77 14.35
CA GLY A 56 -23.11 -30.24 15.50
C GLY A 56 -23.06 -29.34 16.73
N GLN A 57 -22.31 -28.24 16.71
CA GLN A 57 -22.24 -27.26 17.79
C GLN A 57 -23.26 -26.13 17.59
N ASP A 58 -23.57 -25.42 18.68
CA ASP A 58 -24.33 -24.19 18.61
C ASP A 58 -23.53 -23.12 17.84
N VAL A 59 -24.15 -22.48 16.85
CA VAL A 59 -23.50 -21.47 15.99
C VAL A 59 -22.91 -20.31 16.81
N ARG A 60 -23.48 -19.99 17.98
CA ARG A 60 -23.00 -18.93 18.90
C ARG A 60 -21.65 -19.26 19.53
N ILE A 61 -21.21 -20.51 19.49
CA ILE A 61 -19.86 -20.91 19.94
C ILE A 61 -18.81 -20.45 18.95
N ALA A 62 -19.11 -20.50 17.66
CA ALA A 62 -18.20 -20.12 16.59
C ALA A 62 -18.28 -18.65 16.22
N ILE A 63 -19.49 -18.11 16.16
CA ILE A 63 -19.75 -16.72 15.82
C ILE A 63 -20.32 -16.08 17.08
N ARG A 64 -19.45 -15.32 17.79
CA ARG A 64 -19.77 -14.75 19.13
C ARG A 64 -20.24 -13.31 19.08
N ASP A 65 -20.15 -12.68 17.91
CA ASP A 65 -20.55 -11.29 17.70
C ASP A 65 -22.07 -11.16 17.90
N PRO A 66 -22.55 -10.25 18.77
CA PRO A 66 -23.97 -10.13 19.10
C PRO A 66 -24.84 -9.75 17.89
N ASP A 67 -24.35 -8.85 17.03
CA ASP A 67 -25.08 -8.38 15.86
C ASP A 67 -25.20 -9.49 14.82
N ALA A 68 -24.14 -10.23 14.61
CA ALA A 68 -24.14 -11.42 13.75
C ALA A 68 -25.10 -12.50 14.27
N VAL A 69 -25.06 -12.79 15.58
CA VAL A 69 -25.98 -13.75 16.20
C VAL A 69 -27.43 -13.31 16.04
N ALA A 70 -27.72 -12.02 16.21
CA ALA A 70 -29.06 -11.47 16.01
C ALA A 70 -29.56 -11.71 14.58
N VAL A 71 -28.71 -11.46 13.55
CA VAL A 71 -29.05 -11.72 12.14
C VAL A 71 -29.21 -13.22 11.87
N ILE A 72 -28.33 -14.07 12.40
CA ILE A 72 -28.41 -15.54 12.26
C ILE A 72 -29.72 -16.08 12.82
N MET A 73 -30.18 -15.52 13.93
CA MET A 73 -31.39 -15.97 14.62
C MET A 73 -32.67 -15.28 14.11
N SER A 74 -32.56 -14.31 13.21
CA SER A 74 -33.73 -13.61 12.65
C SER A 74 -34.52 -14.48 11.70
N ASP A 75 -35.81 -14.16 11.53
CA ASP A 75 -36.72 -14.85 10.60
C ASP A 75 -36.53 -14.40 9.14
N THR A 76 -35.82 -13.28 8.92
CA THR A 76 -35.64 -12.68 7.60
C THR A 76 -34.23 -12.89 7.02
N GLY A 77 -33.27 -13.35 7.86
CA GLY A 77 -31.87 -13.35 7.47
C GLY A 77 -31.32 -11.92 7.33
N GLY A 78 -30.27 -11.76 6.54
CA GLY A 78 -29.62 -10.46 6.31
C GLY A 78 -28.10 -10.54 6.35
N THR A 79 -27.45 -9.39 6.43
CA THR A 79 -25.98 -9.26 6.48
C THR A 79 -25.53 -8.65 7.80
N ALA A 80 -24.36 -9.06 8.32
CA ALA A 80 -23.72 -8.44 9.44
C ALA A 80 -22.20 -8.48 9.28
N ASN A 81 -21.51 -7.46 9.86
CA ASN A 81 -20.06 -7.45 9.92
C ASN A 81 -19.58 -8.09 11.22
N VAL A 82 -18.54 -8.91 11.14
CA VAL A 82 -17.98 -9.63 12.29
C VAL A 82 -16.48 -9.45 12.32
N SER A 83 -15.97 -9.07 13.48
CA SER A 83 -14.52 -8.96 13.72
C SER A 83 -14.00 -10.16 14.48
N GLY A 84 -12.76 -10.57 14.21
CA GLY A 84 -12.02 -11.52 15.07
C GLY A 84 -12.39 -12.99 14.88
N LEU A 85 -12.97 -13.40 13.76
CA LEU A 85 -13.20 -14.83 13.45
C LEU A 85 -11.90 -15.60 13.21
N SER A 86 -10.80 -14.91 12.89
CA SER A 86 -9.48 -15.52 12.73
C SER A 86 -8.42 -14.79 13.55
N VAL A 87 -7.26 -15.45 13.72
CA VAL A 87 -6.11 -14.85 14.41
C VAL A 87 -5.60 -13.64 13.62
N GLY A 88 -5.60 -12.45 14.24
CA GLY A 88 -5.08 -11.23 13.62
C GLY A 88 -6.09 -10.09 13.42
N GLY A 89 -7.34 -10.24 13.91
CA GLY A 89 -8.33 -9.14 13.86
C GLY A 89 -8.91 -8.91 12.47
N SER A 90 -9.11 -9.97 11.70
CA SER A 90 -9.73 -9.93 10.37
C SER A 90 -11.19 -9.47 10.46
N GLU A 91 -11.59 -8.70 9.45
CA GLU A 91 -12.98 -8.24 9.27
C GLU A 91 -13.68 -9.17 8.29
N TRP A 92 -14.86 -9.65 8.68
CA TRP A 92 -15.68 -10.56 7.89
C TRP A 92 -17.09 -10.00 7.73
N GLU A 93 -17.71 -10.29 6.60
CA GLU A 93 -19.14 -10.10 6.39
C GLU A 93 -19.80 -11.47 6.37
N ILE A 94 -20.90 -11.61 7.08
CA ILE A 94 -21.75 -12.78 7.01
C ILE A 94 -23.04 -12.45 6.27
N ASP A 95 -23.41 -13.33 5.34
CA ASP A 95 -24.72 -13.32 4.69
C ASP A 95 -25.52 -14.50 5.20
N VAL A 96 -26.72 -14.23 5.68
CA VAL A 96 -27.64 -15.23 6.22
C VAL A 96 -28.88 -15.32 5.33
N PHE A 97 -29.07 -16.47 4.71
CA PHE A 97 -30.23 -16.79 3.89
C PHE A 97 -31.13 -17.78 4.60
N VAL A 98 -32.40 -17.44 4.77
CA VAL A 98 -33.40 -18.35 5.33
C VAL A 98 -33.89 -19.29 4.24
N LEU A 99 -33.65 -20.59 4.41
CA LEU A 99 -34.05 -21.63 3.44
C LEU A 99 -35.46 -22.21 3.72
N GLY A 100 -36.01 -21.95 4.89
CA GLY A 100 -37.27 -22.49 5.40
C GLY A 100 -37.06 -23.54 6.47
N ASN A 101 -38.12 -23.92 7.22
CA ASN A 101 -38.09 -24.95 8.29
C ASN A 101 -36.96 -24.76 9.33
N ASP A 102 -36.72 -23.53 9.78
CA ASP A 102 -35.58 -23.18 10.67
C ASP A 102 -34.20 -23.46 10.11
N GLU A 103 -34.06 -23.76 8.82
CA GLU A 103 -32.79 -23.88 8.14
C GLU A 103 -32.30 -22.55 7.58
N ARG A 104 -31.02 -22.25 7.82
CA ARG A 104 -30.33 -21.08 7.35
C ARG A 104 -29.02 -21.47 6.69
N LEU A 105 -28.71 -20.83 5.55
CA LEU A 105 -27.37 -20.87 4.94
C LEU A 105 -26.61 -19.60 5.35
N ILE A 106 -25.41 -19.77 5.84
CA ILE A 106 -24.52 -18.68 6.22
C ILE A 106 -23.27 -18.75 5.35
N SER A 107 -22.97 -17.66 4.66
CA SER A 107 -21.73 -17.48 3.90
C SER A 107 -20.87 -16.41 4.56
N LEU A 108 -19.54 -16.62 4.61
CA LEU A 108 -18.62 -15.67 5.24
C LEU A 108 -17.65 -15.12 4.18
N TYR A 109 -17.54 -13.81 4.10
CA TYR A 109 -16.67 -13.10 3.16
C TYR A 109 -15.59 -12.36 3.91
N ASP A 110 -14.33 -12.63 3.58
CA ASP A 110 -13.19 -11.91 4.15
C ASP A 110 -13.10 -10.50 3.55
N LEU A 111 -13.37 -9.49 4.36
CA LEU A 111 -13.27 -8.08 3.99
C LEU A 111 -11.93 -7.45 4.40
N SER A 112 -11.01 -8.22 4.96
CA SER A 112 -9.76 -7.68 5.53
C SER A 112 -8.95 -6.89 4.51
N VAL A 113 -8.91 -7.35 3.24
CA VAL A 113 -8.23 -6.63 2.16
C VAL A 113 -8.95 -5.32 1.84
N GLN A 114 -10.28 -5.33 1.68
CA GLN A 114 -11.09 -4.15 1.37
C GLN A 114 -10.98 -3.10 2.49
N VAL A 115 -11.12 -3.53 3.74
CA VAL A 115 -11.00 -2.66 4.92
C VAL A 115 -9.59 -2.10 5.05
N SER A 116 -8.54 -2.91 4.80
CA SER A 116 -7.16 -2.44 4.84
C SER A 116 -6.88 -1.40 3.76
N VAL A 117 -7.39 -1.59 2.54
CA VAL A 117 -7.28 -0.62 1.44
C VAL A 117 -8.03 0.67 1.76
N ALA A 118 -9.27 0.56 2.27
CA ALA A 118 -10.05 1.74 2.66
C ALA A 118 -9.38 2.54 3.77
N ARG A 119 -8.83 1.86 4.79
CA ARG A 119 -8.08 2.49 5.89
C ARG A 119 -6.80 3.16 5.38
N ALA A 120 -6.02 2.48 4.55
CA ALA A 120 -4.82 3.06 3.94
C ALA A 120 -5.13 4.29 3.09
N HIS A 121 -6.28 4.32 2.40
CA HIS A 121 -6.73 5.49 1.65
C HIS A 121 -7.15 6.64 2.57
N ALA A 122 -7.90 6.36 3.65
CA ALA A 122 -8.27 7.37 4.63
C ALA A 122 -7.05 7.98 5.33
N ASP A 123 -6.08 7.16 5.73
CA ASP A 123 -4.80 7.60 6.31
C ASP A 123 -4.00 8.44 5.33
N PHE A 124 -4.00 8.09 4.03
CA PHE A 124 -3.36 8.86 2.98
C PHE A 124 -3.94 10.27 2.87
N VAL A 125 -5.27 10.41 2.83
CA VAL A 125 -5.95 11.72 2.75
C VAL A 125 -5.70 12.56 4.01
N ALA A 126 -5.77 11.94 5.19
CA ALA A 126 -5.50 12.61 6.46
C ALA A 126 -4.06 13.14 6.52
N ASN A 127 -3.08 12.30 6.18
CA ASN A 127 -1.66 12.66 6.19
C ASN A 127 -1.35 13.75 5.14
N ALA A 128 -1.92 13.67 3.92
CA ALA A 128 -1.78 14.71 2.91
C ALA A 128 -2.30 16.06 3.41
N SER A 129 -3.46 16.07 4.06
CA SER A 129 -4.05 17.27 4.64
C SER A 129 -3.18 17.88 5.74
N HIS A 130 -2.58 17.04 6.60
CA HIS A 130 -1.66 17.49 7.65
C HIS A 130 -0.35 18.06 7.08
N GLU A 131 0.25 17.39 6.07
CA GLU A 131 1.50 17.84 5.44
C GLU A 131 1.33 19.11 4.59
N LEU A 132 0.11 19.42 4.11
CA LEU A 132 -0.21 20.69 3.47
C LEU A 132 -0.53 21.80 4.47
N ARG A 133 -1.21 21.51 5.58
CA ARG A 133 -1.61 22.52 6.57
C ARG A 133 -0.43 23.18 7.25
N THR A 134 0.60 22.42 7.59
CA THR A 134 1.78 22.94 8.30
C THR A 134 2.53 24.03 7.53
N PRO A 135 2.98 23.83 6.26
CA PRO A 135 3.63 24.88 5.48
C PRO A 135 2.70 26.06 5.19
N LEU A 136 1.40 25.81 4.98
CA LEU A 136 0.41 26.84 4.77
C LEU A 136 0.30 27.77 5.98
N ALA A 137 0.23 27.23 7.20
CA ALA A 137 0.20 28.01 8.43
C ALA A 137 1.48 28.86 8.60
N ALA A 138 2.65 28.29 8.23
CA ALA A 138 3.90 29.05 8.25
C ALA A 138 3.90 30.20 7.25
N VAL A 139 3.42 29.97 6.00
CA VAL A 139 3.28 31.03 5.00
C VAL A 139 2.38 32.16 5.53
N PHE A 140 1.20 31.82 6.08
CA PHE A 140 0.29 32.82 6.66
C PHE A 140 0.96 33.61 7.79
N GLY A 141 1.62 32.95 8.74
CA GLY A 141 2.27 33.66 9.86
C GLY A 141 3.38 34.61 9.41
N TYR A 142 4.20 34.19 8.41
CA TYR A 142 5.24 35.10 7.86
C TYR A 142 4.63 36.26 7.06
N VAL A 143 3.54 36.06 6.32
CA VAL A 143 2.83 37.13 5.61
C VAL A 143 2.22 38.11 6.60
N GLU A 144 1.55 37.64 7.67
CA GLU A 144 1.01 38.54 8.72
C GLU A 144 2.11 39.35 9.39
N THR A 145 3.26 38.72 9.67
CA THR A 145 4.42 39.43 10.25
C THR A 145 4.98 40.48 9.29
N LEU A 146 5.00 40.20 7.99
CA LEU A 146 5.45 41.17 6.97
C LEU A 146 4.48 42.35 6.76
N LEU A 147 3.19 42.13 7.02
CA LEU A 147 2.15 43.18 6.96
C LEU A 147 2.17 44.07 8.21
N ASP A 148 2.67 43.60 9.34
CA ASP A 148 2.88 44.43 10.53
C ASP A 148 4.14 45.30 10.36
N THR A 149 3.95 46.58 10.12
CA THR A 149 5.01 47.56 9.88
C THR A 149 6.00 47.74 11.05
N ARG A 150 5.62 47.26 12.27
CA ARG A 150 6.49 47.29 13.46
C ARG A 150 7.39 46.06 13.56
N ALA A 151 6.94 44.89 13.11
CA ALA A 151 7.64 43.63 13.23
C ALA A 151 8.49 43.26 11.99
N GLY A 152 8.14 43.79 10.81
CA GLY A 152 8.87 43.58 9.54
C GLY A 152 9.96 44.63 9.23
N GLY A 153 10.46 45.35 10.23
CA GLY A 153 11.12 46.66 10.09
C GLY A 153 12.52 46.70 9.50
N ASP A 154 13.26 45.56 9.37
CA ASP A 154 14.57 45.58 8.70
C ASP A 154 14.54 44.75 7.41
N GLU A 155 15.30 45.19 6.41
CA GLU A 155 15.38 44.57 5.08
C GLU A 155 15.90 43.11 5.16
N ALA A 156 16.82 42.79 6.07
CA ALA A 156 17.37 41.47 6.21
C ALA A 156 16.34 40.47 6.76
N THR A 157 15.53 40.87 7.75
CA THR A 157 14.44 40.09 8.29
C THR A 157 13.35 39.85 7.24
N ARG A 158 13.01 40.93 6.48
CA ARG A 158 12.05 40.85 5.38
C ARG A 158 12.49 39.86 4.30
N GLU A 159 13.75 39.93 3.87
CA GLU A 159 14.32 39.02 2.88
C GLU A 159 14.31 37.57 3.39
N LYS A 160 14.64 37.34 4.66
CA LYS A 160 14.59 36.02 5.30
C LYS A 160 13.16 35.46 5.26
N PHE A 161 12.15 36.23 5.63
CA PHE A 161 10.77 35.76 5.62
C PHE A 161 10.28 35.43 4.20
N LEU A 162 10.59 36.27 3.21
CA LEU A 162 10.25 36.02 1.82
C LEU A 162 10.93 34.75 1.28
N LYS A 163 12.19 34.50 1.65
CA LYS A 163 12.89 33.25 1.31
C LYS A 163 12.20 32.02 1.94
N THR A 164 11.74 32.15 3.18
CA THR A 164 11.04 31.06 3.87
C THR A 164 9.67 30.80 3.24
N ILE A 165 8.89 31.85 2.94
CA ILE A 165 7.61 31.73 2.23
C ILE A 165 7.79 31.00 0.89
N ARG A 166 8.79 31.42 0.11
CA ARG A 166 9.12 30.78 -1.17
C ARG A 166 9.45 29.30 -0.99
N HIS A 167 10.26 28.97 0.02
CA HIS A 167 10.64 27.57 0.30
C HIS A 167 9.42 26.73 0.67
N GLU A 168 8.54 27.21 1.54
CA GLU A 168 7.33 26.47 1.93
C GLU A 168 6.33 26.32 0.77
N ALA A 169 6.20 27.36 -0.08
CA ALA A 169 5.38 27.27 -1.29
C ALA A 169 5.91 26.23 -2.29
N GLN A 170 7.23 26.20 -2.52
CA GLN A 170 7.88 25.17 -3.36
C GLN A 170 7.70 23.77 -2.79
N ARG A 171 7.78 23.62 -1.46
CA ARG A 171 7.53 22.34 -0.79
C ARG A 171 6.09 21.88 -0.98
N MET A 172 5.11 22.78 -0.87
CA MET A 172 3.70 22.47 -1.12
C MET A 172 3.48 22.04 -2.57
N GLN A 173 4.09 22.75 -3.52
CA GLN A 173 4.01 22.39 -4.95
C GLN A 173 4.55 20.98 -5.19
N ALA A 174 5.74 20.66 -4.69
CA ALA A 174 6.34 19.33 -4.81
C ALA A 174 5.44 18.23 -4.18
N LEU A 175 4.82 18.51 -3.03
CA LEU A 175 3.88 17.57 -2.40
C LEU A 175 2.64 17.32 -3.27
N VAL A 176 2.06 18.36 -3.87
CA VAL A 176 0.91 18.22 -4.78
C VAL A 176 1.30 17.41 -6.03
N GLU A 177 2.47 17.68 -6.61
CA GLU A 177 3.00 16.93 -7.76
C GLU A 177 3.20 15.43 -7.42
N ASP A 178 3.76 15.12 -6.25
CA ASP A 178 3.92 13.74 -5.77
C ASP A 178 2.57 13.04 -5.57
N LEU A 179 1.58 13.73 -4.96
CA LEU A 179 0.22 13.20 -4.77
C LEU A 179 -0.46 12.90 -6.11
N MET A 180 -0.36 13.83 -7.08
CA MET A 180 -0.91 13.66 -8.42
C MET A 180 -0.23 12.53 -9.17
N SER A 181 1.09 12.40 -9.05
CA SER A 181 1.86 11.30 -9.64
C SER A 181 1.44 9.96 -9.07
N LEU A 182 1.38 9.83 -7.74
CA LEU A 182 0.95 8.61 -7.07
C LEU A 182 -0.47 8.20 -7.48
N SER A 183 -1.42 9.15 -7.49
CA SER A 183 -2.80 8.92 -7.91
C SER A 183 -2.88 8.39 -9.35
N ARG A 184 -2.11 8.97 -10.29
CA ARG A 184 -2.07 8.49 -11.68
C ARG A 184 -1.50 7.08 -11.77
N ILE A 185 -0.40 6.78 -11.07
CA ILE A 185 0.23 5.46 -11.09
C ILE A 185 -0.73 4.40 -10.53
N GLU A 186 -1.45 4.71 -9.46
CA GLU A 186 -2.44 3.81 -8.87
C GLU A 186 -3.63 3.53 -9.81
N ALA A 187 -4.10 4.54 -10.53
CA ALA A 187 -5.20 4.37 -11.50
C ALA A 187 -4.85 3.40 -12.63
N ILE A 188 -3.57 3.36 -13.04
CA ILE A 188 -3.08 2.54 -14.16
C ILE A 188 -2.16 1.38 -13.72
N LYS A 189 -2.19 1.00 -12.43
CA LYS A 189 -1.26 0.00 -11.86
C LYS A 189 -1.30 -1.37 -12.54
N HIS A 190 -2.42 -1.72 -13.17
CA HIS A 190 -2.61 -3.00 -13.87
C HIS A 190 -2.15 -2.95 -15.34
N GLU A 191 -1.90 -1.77 -15.88
CA GLU A 191 -1.43 -1.57 -17.25
C GLU A 191 0.09 -1.61 -17.26
N VAL A 192 0.67 -2.64 -17.87
CA VAL A 192 2.12 -2.77 -17.99
C VAL A 192 2.59 -1.90 -19.17
N PRO A 193 3.53 -0.98 -18.96
CA PRO A 193 4.07 -0.17 -20.05
C PRO A 193 4.80 -1.03 -21.08
N SER A 194 4.64 -0.69 -22.37
CA SER A 194 5.17 -1.50 -23.49
C SER A 194 6.23 -0.79 -24.34
N ASP A 195 6.44 0.51 -24.15
CA ASP A 195 7.39 1.28 -24.93
C ASP A 195 8.83 0.80 -24.66
N THR A 196 9.68 0.88 -25.70
CA THR A 196 11.09 0.54 -25.53
C THR A 196 11.83 1.72 -24.90
N VAL A 197 12.49 1.48 -23.79
CA VAL A 197 13.24 2.50 -23.04
C VAL A 197 14.66 1.99 -22.79
N ASP A 198 15.66 2.76 -23.20
CA ASP A 198 17.06 2.52 -22.84
C ASP A 198 17.38 3.20 -21.50
N MET A 199 17.59 2.39 -20.47
CA MET A 199 17.85 2.86 -19.11
C MET A 199 19.19 3.56 -18.95
N VAL A 200 20.20 3.24 -19.77
CA VAL A 200 21.50 3.93 -19.74
C VAL A 200 21.34 5.38 -20.18
N VAL A 201 20.57 5.60 -21.26
CA VAL A 201 20.26 6.94 -21.76
C VAL A 201 19.47 7.72 -20.72
N VAL A 202 18.39 7.13 -20.15
CA VAL A 202 17.56 7.78 -19.13
C VAL A 202 18.37 8.15 -17.89
N ALA A 203 19.28 7.28 -17.44
CA ALA A 203 20.12 7.55 -16.26
C ALA A 203 21.08 8.72 -16.49
N ARG A 204 21.72 8.77 -17.66
CA ARG A 204 22.65 9.87 -18.02
C ARG A 204 21.94 11.21 -18.15
N GLU A 205 20.78 11.23 -18.82
CA GLU A 205 19.98 12.46 -18.97
C GLU A 205 19.48 12.97 -17.62
N THR A 206 18.91 12.07 -16.78
CA THR A 206 18.43 12.44 -15.47
C THR A 206 19.57 12.96 -14.56
N ALA A 207 20.76 12.33 -14.61
CA ALA A 207 21.94 12.83 -13.89
C ALA A 207 22.36 14.22 -14.36
N GLY A 208 22.23 14.53 -15.65
CA GLY A 208 22.52 15.84 -16.24
C GLY A 208 21.56 16.96 -15.83
N GLU A 209 20.39 16.65 -15.24
CA GLU A 209 19.45 17.65 -14.70
C GLU A 209 19.97 18.29 -13.39
N PHE A 210 20.84 17.60 -12.64
CA PHE A 210 21.39 18.08 -11.39
C PHE A 210 22.54 19.07 -11.61
N ARG A 211 22.30 20.37 -11.39
CA ARG A 211 23.24 21.47 -11.67
C ARG A 211 23.73 22.19 -10.41
N ASP A 212 23.40 21.69 -9.23
CA ASP A 212 23.69 22.34 -7.95
C ASP A 212 25.07 21.99 -7.35
N GLY A 213 25.98 21.43 -8.16
CA GLY A 213 27.33 21.04 -7.74
C GLY A 213 27.42 19.64 -7.11
N THR A 214 26.32 18.89 -7.01
CA THR A 214 26.36 17.49 -6.60
C THR A 214 26.95 16.63 -7.72
N GLU A 215 27.98 15.88 -7.42
CA GLU A 215 28.58 14.94 -8.37
C GLU A 215 27.73 13.67 -8.45
N ILE A 216 27.02 13.48 -9.58
CA ILE A 216 26.32 12.23 -9.88
C ILE A 216 27.12 11.45 -10.91
N ARG A 217 27.60 10.27 -10.50
CA ARG A 217 28.37 9.37 -11.38
C ARG A 217 27.47 8.28 -11.90
N VAL A 218 27.44 8.11 -13.22
CA VAL A 218 26.68 7.02 -13.88
C VAL A 218 27.68 6.02 -14.45
N GLU A 219 27.64 4.82 -13.91
CA GLU A 219 28.50 3.69 -14.28
C GLU A 219 27.62 2.58 -14.87
N ALA A 220 27.88 2.15 -16.09
CA ALA A 220 27.14 1.07 -16.73
C ALA A 220 28.11 0.02 -17.28
N ASN A 221 27.77 -1.27 -17.07
CA ASN A 221 28.55 -2.38 -17.61
C ASN A 221 28.13 -2.76 -19.05
N CYS A 222 27.23 -1.99 -19.67
CA CYS A 222 26.73 -2.18 -21.02
C CYS A 222 26.50 -0.83 -21.69
N ASP A 223 26.55 -0.80 -23.02
CA ASP A 223 26.33 0.43 -23.80
C ASP A 223 24.84 0.81 -23.87
N SER A 224 23.95 -0.17 -23.82
CA SER A 224 22.50 -0.02 -23.86
C SER A 224 21.83 -1.09 -22.98
N ALA A 225 20.72 -0.73 -22.33
CA ALA A 225 19.90 -1.62 -21.51
C ALA A 225 18.42 -1.35 -21.79
N GLU A 226 17.87 -2.05 -22.80
CA GLU A 226 16.48 -1.88 -23.20
C GLU A 226 15.53 -2.66 -22.32
N ILE A 227 14.51 -1.96 -21.82
CA ILE A 227 13.39 -2.54 -21.08
C ILE A 227 12.06 -2.10 -21.71
N SER A 228 10.98 -2.82 -21.41
CA SER A 228 9.63 -2.32 -21.69
C SER A 228 9.18 -1.41 -20.55
N GLY A 229 8.88 -0.14 -20.85
CA GLY A 229 8.61 0.81 -19.78
C GLY A 229 8.03 2.15 -20.23
N ASP A 230 7.66 2.96 -19.25
CA ASP A 230 7.30 4.37 -19.41
C ASP A 230 8.53 5.22 -19.04
N ARG A 231 9.11 5.90 -20.06
CA ARG A 231 10.32 6.71 -19.91
C ARG A 231 10.18 7.79 -18.84
N GLY A 232 9.02 8.44 -18.75
CA GLY A 232 8.78 9.51 -17.79
C GLY A 232 8.77 9.00 -16.36
N GLN A 233 8.12 7.85 -16.11
CA GLN A 233 8.10 7.21 -14.82
C GLN A 233 9.48 6.68 -14.40
N LEU A 234 10.22 6.08 -15.32
CA LEU A 234 11.57 5.59 -15.03
C LEU A 234 12.55 6.73 -14.74
N ALA A 235 12.45 7.86 -15.45
CA ALA A 235 13.19 9.06 -15.12
C ALA A 235 12.79 9.62 -13.74
N GLN A 236 11.49 9.58 -13.38
CA GLN A 236 11.02 9.98 -12.06
C GLN A 236 11.60 9.10 -10.95
N VAL A 237 11.69 7.78 -11.16
CA VAL A 237 12.36 6.86 -10.21
C VAL A 237 13.79 7.29 -9.97
N LEU A 238 14.57 7.46 -11.04
CA LEU A 238 15.98 7.85 -10.94
C LEU A 238 16.14 9.21 -10.27
N ARG A 239 15.32 10.20 -10.65
CA ARG A 239 15.32 11.53 -10.03
C ARG A 239 15.05 11.45 -8.54
N ASN A 240 14.03 10.68 -8.10
CA ASN A 240 13.72 10.51 -6.67
C ASN A 240 14.87 9.85 -5.90
N LEU A 241 15.51 8.83 -6.48
CA LEU A 241 16.63 8.14 -5.83
C LEU A 241 17.88 9.01 -5.77
N MET A 242 18.24 9.69 -6.85
CA MET A 242 19.39 10.61 -6.90
C MET A 242 19.19 11.80 -5.95
N ASP A 243 17.97 12.39 -5.91
CA ASP A 243 17.65 13.50 -5.01
C ASP A 243 17.68 13.07 -3.54
N ASN A 244 17.27 11.84 -3.22
CA ASN A 244 17.45 11.27 -1.88
C ASN A 244 18.93 11.12 -1.54
N GLY A 245 19.74 10.56 -2.45
CA GLY A 245 21.19 10.45 -2.24
C GLY A 245 21.87 11.80 -2.01
N ARG A 246 21.44 12.83 -2.75
CA ARG A 246 21.90 14.21 -2.58
C ARG A 246 21.49 14.82 -1.24
N LYS A 247 20.21 14.65 -0.86
CA LYS A 247 19.63 15.27 0.36
C LYS A 247 20.11 14.62 1.65
N TYR A 248 20.26 13.30 1.65
CA TYR A 248 20.53 12.51 2.85
C TYR A 248 21.91 11.91 2.87
N GLY A 249 22.62 11.95 1.76
CA GLY A 249 24.01 11.51 1.65
C GLY A 249 24.99 12.41 2.42
N LYS A 250 26.27 12.19 2.20
CA LYS A 250 27.34 13.02 2.74
C LYS A 250 27.36 14.36 2.01
N ALA A 251 27.42 15.46 2.76
CA ALA A 251 27.51 16.80 2.16
C ALA A 251 28.73 16.90 1.22
N GLY A 252 28.50 17.22 -0.06
CA GLY A 252 29.54 17.25 -1.09
C GLY A 252 30.09 15.89 -1.51
N GLY A 253 29.52 14.79 -1.00
CA GLY A 253 29.87 13.45 -1.44
C GLY A 253 29.16 13.07 -2.77
N PRO A 254 29.73 12.12 -3.53
CA PRO A 254 29.13 11.67 -4.79
C PRO A 254 27.89 10.83 -4.55
N VAL A 255 26.97 10.88 -5.50
CA VAL A 255 25.90 9.89 -5.67
C VAL A 255 26.26 9.03 -6.87
N THR A 256 26.40 7.72 -6.65
CA THR A 256 26.78 6.79 -7.73
C THR A 256 25.55 6.00 -8.19
N VAL A 257 25.31 6.00 -9.49
CA VAL A 257 24.27 5.21 -10.17
C VAL A 257 24.95 4.12 -10.97
N THR A 258 24.72 2.86 -10.60
CA THR A 258 25.26 1.71 -11.34
C THR A 258 24.13 1.02 -12.15
N LEU A 259 24.44 0.62 -13.38
CA LEU A 259 23.55 -0.16 -14.23
C LEU A 259 24.27 -1.43 -14.67
N GLU A 260 23.73 -2.59 -14.30
CA GLU A 260 24.32 -3.89 -14.56
C GLU A 260 23.31 -4.84 -15.21
N ALA A 261 23.55 -5.18 -16.49
CA ALA A 261 22.80 -6.23 -17.14
C ALA A 261 23.26 -7.59 -16.66
N THR A 262 22.33 -8.40 -16.12
CA THR A 262 22.61 -9.75 -15.61
C THR A 262 22.41 -10.82 -16.68
N ALA A 263 23.14 -11.92 -16.59
CA ALA A 263 22.99 -13.07 -17.49
C ALA A 263 21.58 -13.72 -17.45
N THR A 264 20.79 -13.42 -16.41
CA THR A 264 19.43 -13.95 -16.20
C THR A 264 18.33 -13.09 -16.88
N GLY A 265 18.70 -12.06 -17.64
CA GLY A 265 17.75 -11.20 -18.35
C GLY A 265 17.14 -10.11 -17.47
N TRP A 266 17.85 -9.68 -16.43
CA TRP A 266 17.45 -8.56 -15.56
C TRP A 266 18.47 -7.44 -15.66
N LEU A 267 18.00 -6.21 -15.51
CA LEU A 267 18.81 -5.02 -15.30
C LEU A 267 18.76 -4.67 -13.82
N LEU A 268 19.90 -4.67 -13.16
CA LEU A 268 20.08 -4.10 -11.82
C LEU A 268 20.47 -2.64 -11.97
N VAL A 269 19.68 -1.75 -11.41
CA VAL A 269 20.01 -0.33 -11.28
C VAL A 269 20.09 0.00 -9.80
N ALA A 270 21.24 0.50 -9.35
CA ALA A 270 21.42 0.88 -7.95
C ALA A 270 21.92 2.34 -7.84
N VAL A 271 21.35 3.06 -6.89
CA VAL A 271 21.74 4.43 -6.53
C VAL A 271 22.32 4.40 -5.12
N ARG A 272 23.58 4.76 -4.99
CA ARG A 272 24.34 4.71 -3.73
C ARG A 272 24.78 6.10 -3.29
N ASP A 273 24.62 6.38 -2.01
CA ASP A 273 25.19 7.52 -1.32
C ASP A 273 26.18 7.09 -0.20
N GLU A 274 27.01 8.04 0.25
CA GLU A 274 27.96 7.89 1.36
C GLU A 274 27.49 8.61 2.62
N GLY A 275 26.19 8.63 2.86
CA GLY A 275 25.57 9.32 3.99
C GLY A 275 25.76 8.60 5.34
N PRO A 276 25.05 9.09 6.36
CA PRO A 276 25.09 8.51 7.70
C PRO A 276 24.43 7.12 7.79
N GLY A 277 23.76 6.69 6.71
CA GLY A 277 22.99 5.45 6.71
C GLY A 277 21.70 5.55 7.53
N ILE A 278 20.96 4.45 7.54
CA ILE A 278 19.64 4.31 8.14
C ILE A 278 19.65 3.12 9.10
N ALA A 279 19.02 3.29 10.27
CA ALA A 279 18.90 2.22 11.25
C ALA A 279 17.97 1.10 10.76
N PRO A 280 18.26 -0.18 11.09
CA PRO A 280 17.52 -1.33 10.54
C PRO A 280 16.02 -1.31 10.81
N GLU A 281 15.59 -0.75 11.94
CA GLU A 281 14.18 -0.63 12.31
C GLU A 281 13.35 0.24 11.34
N HIS A 282 14.00 1.16 10.63
CA HIS A 282 13.33 2.03 9.66
C HIS A 282 13.21 1.42 8.27
N LEU A 283 14.12 0.50 7.90
CA LEU A 283 14.21 -0.03 6.52
C LEU A 283 12.89 -0.60 5.98
N PRO A 284 12.14 -1.44 6.72
CA PRO A 284 10.88 -1.99 6.22
C PRO A 284 9.80 -0.95 5.93
N ARG A 285 9.90 0.22 6.59
CA ARG A 285 8.90 1.27 6.55
C ARG A 285 9.21 2.40 5.56
N LEU A 286 10.41 2.45 5.00
CA LEU A 286 10.85 3.55 4.12
C LEU A 286 9.99 3.73 2.87
N THR A 287 9.31 2.68 2.43
CA THR A 287 8.39 2.71 1.29
C THR A 287 6.93 2.97 1.69
N GLU A 288 6.63 3.11 2.99
CA GLU A 288 5.31 3.55 3.45
C GLU A 288 5.11 5.03 3.09
N ARG A 289 3.88 5.40 2.75
CA ARG A 289 3.54 6.78 2.39
C ARG A 289 3.71 7.71 3.59
N PHE A 290 4.34 8.88 3.37
CA PHE A 290 4.64 9.89 4.39
C PHE A 290 5.60 9.46 5.49
N TYR A 291 6.16 8.23 5.40
CA TYR A 291 7.11 7.77 6.40
C TYR A 291 8.46 8.49 6.28
N ARG A 292 9.05 8.81 7.44
CA ARG A 292 10.35 9.46 7.57
C ARG A 292 11.08 8.90 8.79
N ALA A 293 12.31 8.44 8.62
CA ALA A 293 13.14 7.94 9.71
C ALA A 293 13.55 9.05 10.70
N ASP A 294 13.79 10.28 10.19
CA ASP A 294 14.07 11.48 10.98
C ASP A 294 13.21 12.64 10.47
N THR A 295 12.22 13.02 11.26
CA THR A 295 11.25 14.07 10.89
C THR A 295 11.85 15.47 10.86
N SER A 296 12.86 15.76 11.70
CA SER A 296 13.46 17.07 11.81
C SER A 296 14.40 17.35 10.62
N ARG A 297 15.30 16.42 10.33
CA ARG A 297 16.25 16.50 9.22
C ARG A 297 15.54 16.45 7.85
N SER A 298 14.53 15.61 7.73
CA SER A 298 13.75 15.48 6.50
C SER A 298 12.91 16.71 6.19
N ARG A 299 12.38 17.41 7.23
CA ARG A 299 11.68 18.70 7.03
C ARG A 299 12.64 19.79 6.53
N ALA A 300 13.82 19.89 7.12
CA ALA A 300 14.84 20.84 6.69
C ALA A 300 15.30 20.59 5.23
N ALA A 301 15.34 19.33 4.81
CA ALA A 301 15.71 18.94 3.44
C ALA A 301 14.52 18.99 2.44
N GLY A 302 13.32 19.42 2.86
CA GLY A 302 12.15 19.55 1.97
C GLY A 302 11.58 18.21 1.46
N GLY A 303 11.82 17.09 2.17
CA GLY A 303 11.27 15.78 1.77
C GLY A 303 9.76 15.69 2.01
N THR A 304 9.01 15.11 1.09
CA THR A 304 7.56 14.88 1.17
C THR A 304 7.20 13.57 1.90
N GLY A 305 8.12 12.60 1.93
CA GLY A 305 7.87 11.24 2.41
C GLY A 305 7.08 10.37 1.41
N LEU A 306 6.88 10.85 0.18
CA LEU A 306 6.20 10.12 -0.89
C LEU A 306 7.15 9.56 -1.94
N GLY A 307 8.36 10.12 -2.11
CA GLY A 307 9.26 9.75 -3.18
C GLY A 307 9.59 8.26 -3.25
N LEU A 308 9.90 7.59 -2.13
CA LEU A 308 10.21 6.15 -2.12
C LEU A 308 8.97 5.26 -2.33
N SER A 309 7.79 5.70 -1.91
CA SER A 309 6.54 4.99 -2.22
C SER A 309 6.21 5.09 -3.71
N ILE A 310 6.43 6.25 -4.34
CA ILE A 310 6.31 6.44 -5.80
C ILE A 310 7.28 5.52 -6.54
N VAL A 311 8.56 5.47 -6.12
CA VAL A 311 9.58 4.57 -6.68
C VAL A 311 9.09 3.13 -6.65
N LYS A 312 8.64 2.64 -5.51
CA LYS A 312 8.13 1.27 -5.35
C LYS A 312 6.99 0.97 -6.32
N HIS A 313 5.97 1.84 -6.38
CA HIS A 313 4.80 1.62 -7.25
C HIS A 313 5.18 1.64 -8.74
N ILE A 314 6.08 2.54 -9.16
CA ILE A 314 6.56 2.55 -10.55
C ILE A 314 7.33 1.28 -10.87
N VAL A 315 8.24 0.85 -10.01
CA VAL A 315 9.05 -0.37 -10.23
C VAL A 315 8.15 -1.61 -10.28
N GLU A 316 7.16 -1.73 -9.38
CA GLU A 316 6.18 -2.83 -9.38
C GLU A 316 5.34 -2.84 -10.67
N ARG A 317 4.90 -1.66 -11.16
CA ARG A 317 4.18 -1.53 -12.44
C ARG A 317 5.00 -2.01 -13.62
N HIS A 318 6.32 -1.84 -13.57
CA HIS A 318 7.28 -2.33 -14.57
C HIS A 318 7.70 -3.79 -14.34
N ARG A 319 6.97 -4.55 -13.49
CA ARG A 319 7.27 -5.93 -13.09
C ARG A 319 8.65 -6.11 -12.48
N GLY A 320 9.19 -5.04 -11.92
CA GLY A 320 10.47 -5.00 -11.22
C GLY A 320 10.35 -5.33 -9.73
N ARG A 321 11.50 -5.28 -9.07
CA ARG A 321 11.62 -5.40 -7.61
C ARG A 321 12.45 -4.24 -7.10
N PHE A 322 12.05 -3.65 -5.99
CA PHE A 322 12.75 -2.54 -5.34
C PHE A 322 13.23 -2.99 -3.96
N ASP A 323 14.47 -2.64 -3.63
CA ASP A 323 15.09 -2.94 -2.33
C ASP A 323 15.97 -1.79 -1.85
N ILE A 324 16.12 -1.67 -0.52
CA ILE A 324 16.97 -0.66 0.13
C ILE A 324 17.87 -1.35 1.14
N ALA A 325 19.16 -1.23 0.91
CA ALA A 325 20.21 -1.69 1.83
C ALA A 325 20.90 -0.49 2.46
N SER A 326 20.97 -0.43 3.79
CA SER A 326 21.67 0.63 4.51
C SER A 326 22.24 0.12 5.83
N ARG A 327 23.34 0.74 6.26
CA ARG A 327 23.92 0.53 7.59
C ARG A 327 24.36 1.87 8.14
N PRO A 328 24.13 2.17 9.43
CA PRO A 328 24.64 3.37 10.07
C PRO A 328 26.14 3.57 9.83
N GLY A 329 26.51 4.77 9.37
CA GLY A 329 27.88 5.14 9.04
C GLY A 329 28.43 4.60 7.70
N LYS A 330 27.63 3.88 6.91
CA LYS A 330 28.06 3.23 5.65
C LYS A 330 27.34 3.74 4.40
N GLY A 331 26.40 4.70 4.56
CA GLY A 331 25.55 5.17 3.48
C GLY A 331 24.36 4.27 3.19
N THR A 332 23.68 4.58 2.08
CA THR A 332 22.48 3.85 1.63
C THR A 332 22.64 3.46 0.17
N THR A 333 22.13 2.29 -0.18
CA THR A 333 21.99 1.82 -1.56
C THR A 333 20.53 1.47 -1.81
N ALA A 334 19.88 2.21 -2.70
CA ALA A 334 18.56 1.89 -3.19
C ALA A 334 18.68 1.22 -4.56
N SER A 335 18.14 0.02 -4.71
CA SER A 335 18.28 -0.79 -5.92
C SER A 335 16.94 -1.21 -6.50
N MET A 336 16.87 -1.27 -7.82
CA MET A 336 15.74 -1.85 -8.54
C MET A 336 16.22 -2.87 -9.56
N MET A 337 15.45 -3.96 -9.69
CA MET A 337 15.63 -4.96 -10.74
C MET A 337 14.50 -4.85 -11.74
N LEU A 338 14.80 -4.65 -13.00
CA LEU A 338 13.83 -4.52 -14.08
C LEU A 338 14.08 -5.63 -15.13
N PRO A 339 13.02 -6.24 -15.71
CA PRO A 339 13.19 -7.24 -16.73
C PRO A 339 13.72 -6.59 -18.02
N LEU A 340 14.84 -7.10 -18.54
CA LEU A 340 15.34 -6.71 -19.85
C LEU A 340 14.37 -7.18 -20.95
N ARG A 341 14.24 -6.38 -21.99
CA ARG A 341 13.48 -6.76 -23.18
C ARG A 341 14.22 -7.92 -23.86
N LYS A 342 13.50 -9.01 -24.12
CA LYS A 342 14.03 -10.09 -24.96
C LYS A 342 13.97 -9.63 -26.39
N ASN A 343 15.13 -9.62 -27.06
CA ASN A 343 15.22 -9.47 -28.51
C ASN A 343 14.53 -10.62 -29.23
#